data_c1477426827e159a54acdbbb21aa68ff
#
_entry.id   c1477426827e159a54acdbbb21aa68ff
#
_cell.length_a   1.000
_cell.length_b   1.000
_cell.length_c   1.000
_cell.angle_alpha   90.00
_cell.angle_beta   90.00
_cell.angle_gamma   90.00
#
_symmetry.space_group_name_H-M   'P 1'
#
loop_
_entity.id
_entity.type
_entity.pdbx_description
1 polymer ?
#
loop_
_entity_poly.entity_id
_entity_poly.type
_entity_poly.pdbx_seq_one_letter_code
_entity_poly.pdbx_strand_id
1 'polypeptide(L)'
;RALRGRTVVVLATGDPLWFSIGARIGRAIDPVEITYHPQLSAFQLAAARMGWSMADVETLTVHGRPVEQMIAFIQPNQRLLILTTGAETPKQIAGFLTERGFGKSQLTVLASMGGENEARFDGKAETWQYEVPAFNTLAVECIAAKDAAMLPRVPGLADELFQGDGTMTKQEIRATSVAKLMPMRGALLWDVGCGCGSVAVEWMRAARYARAIGIEPRADRRTYAANNALALGVPKLELIDGFVPSALNDLESPDAIFIGGGLSIETFEACWSALRPLGRLVVNAVTLESEQILLNLYAKYGGDLVRIQISKANSIGKVTGWRPSMPVTQWSLVKR
;
A
#
# COMPACT_ATOMS: atom_id res chain seq x y z
N ARG A 1 -31.65 9.62 8.51
CA ARG A 1 -32.66 9.01 9.41
C ARG A 1 -33.90 9.89 9.55
N ALA A 2 -33.74 11.24 9.56
CA ALA A 2 -34.89 12.20 9.70
C ALA A 2 -35.89 12.18 8.52
N LEU A 3 -35.53 11.59 7.38
CA LEU A 3 -36.37 11.51 6.18
C LEU A 3 -36.93 10.11 5.90
N ARG A 4 -36.85 9.18 6.86
CA ARG A 4 -37.45 7.82 6.72
C ARG A 4 -38.94 7.93 6.40
N GLY A 5 -39.41 7.10 5.47
CA GLY A 5 -40.82 7.12 4.99
C GLY A 5 -41.07 8.12 3.86
N ARG A 6 -40.04 8.82 3.36
CA ARG A 6 -40.12 9.70 2.19
C ARG A 6 -39.19 9.23 1.08
N THR A 7 -39.56 9.45 -0.17
CA THR A 7 -38.66 9.29 -1.30
C THR A 7 -37.64 10.43 -1.29
N VAL A 8 -36.35 10.08 -1.24
CA VAL A 8 -35.24 11.02 -1.26
C VAL A 8 -34.41 10.78 -2.50
N VAL A 9 -34.21 11.81 -3.31
CA VAL A 9 -33.35 11.78 -4.49
C VAL A 9 -32.01 12.40 -4.13
N VAL A 10 -30.91 11.66 -4.40
CA VAL A 10 -29.55 12.15 -4.22
C VAL A 10 -28.90 12.28 -5.60
N LEU A 11 -28.53 13.50 -5.97
CA LEU A 11 -27.81 13.75 -7.22
C LEU A 11 -26.31 13.48 -6.99
N ALA A 12 -25.72 12.65 -7.83
CA ALA A 12 -24.31 12.31 -7.83
C ALA A 12 -23.69 12.62 -9.19
N THR A 13 -22.42 13.02 -9.20
CA THR A 13 -21.68 13.25 -10.43
C THR A 13 -21.18 11.91 -10.99
N GLY A 14 -21.50 11.61 -12.25
CA GLY A 14 -21.13 10.36 -12.92
C GLY A 14 -21.82 9.13 -12.31
N ASP A 15 -21.15 7.98 -12.33
CA ASP A 15 -21.68 6.75 -11.74
C ASP A 15 -21.75 6.85 -10.20
N PRO A 16 -22.93 6.61 -9.58
CA PRO A 16 -23.09 6.76 -8.13
C PRO A 16 -22.26 5.77 -7.30
N LEU A 17 -21.82 4.65 -7.87
CA LEU A 17 -21.07 3.61 -7.16
C LEU A 17 -19.56 3.59 -7.48
N TRP A 18 -19.08 4.36 -8.46
CA TRP A 18 -17.67 4.37 -8.82
C TRP A 18 -16.96 5.63 -8.29
N PHE A 19 -16.29 5.49 -7.13
CA PHE A 19 -15.66 6.57 -6.36
C PHE A 19 -16.61 7.74 -6.03
N SER A 20 -17.88 7.44 -5.82
CA SER A 20 -18.94 8.43 -5.62
C SER A 20 -19.66 8.22 -4.28
N ILE A 21 -20.57 9.14 -3.97
CA ILE A 21 -21.32 9.17 -2.71
C ILE A 21 -22.22 7.95 -2.50
N GLY A 22 -22.69 7.32 -3.57
CA GLY A 22 -23.61 6.18 -3.52
C GLY A 22 -23.01 4.99 -2.75
N ALA A 23 -21.73 4.70 -2.94
CA ALA A 23 -21.04 3.64 -2.20
C ALA A 23 -21.01 3.91 -0.68
N ARG A 24 -20.93 5.17 -0.26
CA ARG A 24 -20.99 5.57 1.15
C ARG A 24 -22.40 5.46 1.73
N ILE A 25 -23.40 5.86 0.93
CA ILE A 25 -24.83 5.74 1.30
C ILE A 25 -25.20 4.26 1.49
N GLY A 26 -24.80 3.38 0.55
CA GLY A 26 -25.10 1.95 0.60
C GLY A 26 -24.50 1.19 1.79
N ARG A 27 -23.50 1.77 2.50
CA ARG A 27 -23.00 1.21 3.76
C ARG A 27 -23.88 1.58 4.98
N ALA A 28 -24.73 2.59 4.83
CA ALA A 28 -25.53 3.14 5.93
C ALA A 28 -27.02 2.82 5.80
N ILE A 29 -27.48 2.43 4.63
CA ILE A 29 -28.89 2.14 4.29
C ILE A 29 -28.96 0.76 3.67
N ASP A 30 -30.01 0.00 3.99
CA ASP A 30 -30.25 -1.32 3.42
C ASP A 30 -30.35 -1.22 1.89
N PRO A 31 -29.65 -2.07 1.12
CA PRO A 31 -29.71 -2.07 -0.33
C PRO A 31 -31.12 -2.17 -0.91
N VAL A 32 -32.05 -2.82 -0.23
CA VAL A 32 -33.46 -2.93 -0.65
C VAL A 32 -34.18 -1.59 -0.67
N GLU A 33 -33.71 -0.61 0.13
CA GLU A 33 -34.26 0.76 0.21
C GLU A 33 -33.65 1.71 -0.83
N ILE A 34 -32.69 1.26 -1.67
CA ILE A 34 -31.93 2.13 -2.60
C ILE A 34 -32.10 1.66 -4.03
N THR A 35 -32.45 2.59 -4.90
CA THR A 35 -32.37 2.39 -6.36
C THR A 35 -31.24 3.23 -6.91
N TYR A 36 -30.24 2.60 -7.53
CA TYR A 36 -29.15 3.27 -8.23
C TYR A 36 -29.47 3.42 -9.70
N HIS A 37 -29.27 4.62 -10.25
CA HIS A 37 -29.34 4.91 -11.67
C HIS A 37 -27.93 5.08 -12.21
N PRO A 38 -27.31 4.06 -12.84
CA PRO A 38 -25.95 4.13 -13.34
C PRO A 38 -25.83 5.16 -14.46
N GLN A 39 -24.70 5.85 -14.50
CA GLN A 39 -24.34 6.81 -15.52
C GLN A 39 -22.87 6.64 -15.89
N LEU A 40 -22.47 7.23 -17.03
CA LEU A 40 -21.07 7.25 -17.43
C LEU A 40 -20.24 8.01 -16.41
N SER A 41 -19.19 7.37 -15.91
CA SER A 41 -18.22 8.01 -15.02
C SER A 41 -17.19 8.82 -15.82
N ALA A 42 -16.46 9.70 -15.15
CA ALA A 42 -15.32 10.42 -15.72
C ALA A 42 -14.27 9.47 -16.32
N PHE A 43 -14.12 8.25 -15.79
CA PHE A 43 -13.20 7.25 -16.34
C PHE A 43 -13.63 6.74 -17.72
N GLN A 44 -14.91 6.45 -17.93
CA GLN A 44 -15.41 6.01 -19.22
C GLN A 44 -15.34 7.13 -20.26
N LEU A 45 -15.63 8.37 -19.86
CA LEU A 45 -15.45 9.54 -20.73
C LEU A 45 -13.99 9.72 -21.10
N ALA A 46 -13.06 9.63 -20.12
CA ALA A 46 -11.63 9.75 -20.35
C ALA A 46 -11.11 8.62 -21.25
N ALA A 47 -11.51 7.37 -21.00
CA ALA A 47 -11.13 6.23 -21.81
C ALA A 47 -11.59 6.41 -23.28
N ALA A 48 -12.81 6.91 -23.50
CA ALA A 48 -13.31 7.22 -24.84
C ALA A 48 -12.50 8.33 -25.54
N ARG A 49 -12.10 9.41 -24.81
CA ARG A 49 -11.23 10.48 -25.36
C ARG A 49 -9.83 10.00 -25.68
N MET A 50 -9.33 9.01 -24.91
CA MET A 50 -7.99 8.43 -25.10
C MET A 50 -7.98 7.26 -26.08
N GLY A 51 -9.12 6.70 -26.46
CA GLY A 51 -9.21 5.46 -27.23
C GLY A 51 -8.67 4.25 -26.46
N TRP A 52 -8.80 4.23 -25.13
CA TRP A 52 -8.30 3.15 -24.27
C TRP A 52 -9.42 2.20 -23.86
N SER A 53 -9.14 0.91 -23.86
CA SER A 53 -10.01 -0.09 -23.23
C SER A 53 -9.99 0.07 -21.71
N MET A 54 -11.17 0.13 -21.08
CA MET A 54 -11.27 0.15 -19.61
C MET A 54 -10.69 -1.11 -18.94
N ALA A 55 -10.58 -2.22 -19.68
CA ALA A 55 -9.96 -3.46 -19.17
C ALA A 55 -8.43 -3.35 -19.06
N ASP A 56 -7.80 -2.44 -19.79
CA ASP A 56 -6.34 -2.29 -19.89
C ASP A 56 -5.82 -1.10 -19.10
N VAL A 57 -6.67 -0.45 -18.28
CA VAL A 57 -6.30 0.73 -17.49
C VAL A 57 -6.47 0.51 -15.99
N GLU A 58 -5.59 1.09 -15.21
CA GLU A 58 -5.78 1.23 -13.76
C GLU A 58 -6.54 2.54 -13.48
N THR A 59 -7.64 2.43 -12.73
CA THR A 59 -8.42 3.58 -12.30
C THR A 59 -8.12 3.95 -10.85
N LEU A 60 -7.77 5.20 -10.62
CA LEU A 60 -7.36 5.74 -9.34
C LEU A 60 -8.12 7.01 -9.02
N THR A 61 -8.24 7.32 -7.73
CA THR A 61 -8.69 8.63 -7.29
C THR A 61 -7.74 9.17 -6.24
N VAL A 62 -7.24 10.37 -6.46
CA VAL A 62 -6.51 11.16 -5.45
C VAL A 62 -7.40 12.29 -4.91
N HIS A 63 -8.65 12.39 -5.37
CA HIS A 63 -9.61 13.34 -4.83
C HIS A 63 -9.90 13.03 -3.35
N GLY A 64 -9.52 13.96 -2.47
CA GLY A 64 -9.62 13.79 -1.01
C GLY A 64 -8.70 12.70 -0.45
N ARG A 65 -7.61 12.35 -1.15
CA ARG A 65 -6.63 11.35 -0.75
C ARG A 65 -5.21 11.83 -1.06
N PRO A 66 -4.19 11.35 -0.33
CA PRO A 66 -2.79 11.67 -0.66
C PRO A 66 -2.45 11.27 -2.09
N VAL A 67 -1.80 12.17 -2.81
CA VAL A 67 -1.43 11.95 -4.23
C VAL A 67 -0.35 10.87 -4.36
N GLU A 68 0.48 10.69 -3.34
CA GLU A 68 1.56 9.71 -3.27
C GLU A 68 1.09 8.27 -3.47
N GLN A 69 -0.19 7.96 -3.17
CA GLN A 69 -0.73 6.61 -3.39
C GLN A 69 -0.64 6.14 -4.85
N MET A 70 -0.53 7.07 -5.82
CA MET A 70 -0.35 6.70 -7.22
C MET A 70 1.03 6.09 -7.50
N ILE A 71 2.04 6.37 -6.67
CA ILE A 71 3.42 5.87 -6.83
C ILE A 71 3.45 4.34 -6.90
N ALA A 72 2.60 3.66 -6.13
CA ALA A 72 2.50 2.20 -6.16
C ALA A 72 2.02 1.62 -7.51
N PHE A 73 1.54 2.46 -8.41
CA PHE A 73 1.02 2.06 -9.72
C PHE A 73 1.90 2.52 -10.90
N ILE A 74 3.01 3.22 -10.64
CA ILE A 74 3.99 3.60 -11.67
C ILE A 74 4.76 2.34 -12.08
N GLN A 75 4.45 1.82 -13.26
CA GLN A 75 5.12 0.67 -13.86
C GLN A 75 5.25 0.86 -15.38
N PRO A 76 6.25 0.27 -16.05
CA PRO A 76 6.41 0.40 -17.51
C PRO A 76 5.14 -0.03 -18.24
N ASN A 77 4.77 0.74 -19.25
CA ASN A 77 3.60 0.51 -20.13
C ASN A 77 2.25 0.54 -19.41
N GLN A 78 2.21 0.92 -18.11
CA GLN A 78 0.95 1.04 -17.38
C GLN A 78 0.18 2.27 -17.86
N ARG A 79 -1.11 2.11 -18.10
CA ARG A 79 -2.06 3.20 -18.35
C ARG A 79 -2.87 3.48 -17.10
N LEU A 80 -2.89 4.75 -16.70
CA LEU A 80 -3.60 5.19 -15.49
C LEU A 80 -4.65 6.24 -15.87
N LEU A 81 -5.85 6.12 -15.33
CA LEU A 81 -6.85 7.18 -15.30
C LEU A 81 -7.05 7.62 -13.86
N ILE A 82 -6.85 8.91 -13.58
CA ILE A 82 -6.75 9.44 -12.22
C ILE A 82 -7.74 10.59 -12.04
N LEU A 83 -8.69 10.44 -11.10
CA LEU A 83 -9.49 11.57 -10.63
C LEU A 83 -8.62 12.45 -9.74
N THR A 84 -8.39 13.68 -10.15
CA THR A 84 -7.49 14.63 -9.50
C THR A 84 -8.16 15.37 -8.34
N THR A 85 -7.38 16.01 -7.50
CA THR A 85 -7.89 16.90 -6.43
C THR A 85 -8.11 18.32 -6.95
N GLY A 86 -7.35 18.73 -7.98
CA GLY A 86 -7.39 20.10 -8.52
C GLY A 86 -6.31 20.35 -9.56
N ALA A 87 -6.08 21.60 -9.89
CA ALA A 87 -5.17 22.07 -10.95
C ALA A 87 -3.71 21.65 -10.75
N GLU A 88 -3.23 21.58 -9.51
CA GLU A 88 -1.84 21.25 -9.19
C GLU A 88 -1.52 19.75 -9.27
N THR A 89 -2.52 18.87 -9.21
CA THR A 89 -2.32 17.42 -9.18
C THR A 89 -1.54 16.88 -10.38
N PRO A 90 -1.81 17.30 -11.63
CA PRO A 90 -1.05 16.83 -12.78
C PRO A 90 0.45 17.16 -12.69
N LYS A 91 0.80 18.37 -12.20
CA LYS A 91 2.18 18.82 -11.99
C LYS A 91 2.88 17.98 -10.91
N GLN A 92 2.21 17.71 -9.80
CA GLN A 92 2.75 16.86 -8.74
C GLN A 92 3.03 15.43 -9.25
N ILE A 93 2.11 14.86 -10.01
CA ILE A 93 2.26 13.52 -10.61
C ILE A 93 3.41 13.52 -11.64
N ALA A 94 3.53 14.56 -12.45
CA ALA A 94 4.64 14.73 -13.38
C ALA A 94 6.00 14.73 -12.65
N GLY A 95 6.08 15.38 -11.48
CA GLY A 95 7.24 15.34 -10.59
C GLY A 95 7.57 13.93 -10.14
N PHE A 96 6.60 13.18 -9.59
CA PHE A 96 6.81 11.79 -9.14
C PHE A 96 7.27 10.85 -10.26
N LEU A 97 6.75 11.02 -11.46
CA LEU A 97 7.18 10.25 -12.63
C LEU A 97 8.63 10.59 -13.01
N THR A 98 8.96 11.87 -13.07
CA THR A 98 10.30 12.35 -13.46
C THR A 98 11.37 11.90 -12.47
N GLU A 99 11.14 12.07 -11.17
CA GLU A 99 12.04 11.65 -10.09
C GLU A 99 12.36 10.15 -10.11
N ARG A 100 11.46 9.33 -10.66
CA ARG A 100 11.61 7.87 -10.71
C ARG A 100 12.08 7.33 -12.05
N GLY A 101 12.51 8.20 -12.97
CA GLY A 101 12.97 7.82 -14.29
C GLY A 101 11.84 7.53 -15.29
N PHE A 102 10.62 8.05 -15.04
CA PHE A 102 9.48 7.97 -15.93
C PHE A 102 9.17 9.33 -16.60
N GLY A 103 10.13 10.22 -16.72
CA GLY A 103 9.94 11.57 -17.25
C GLY A 103 9.39 11.62 -18.68
N LYS A 104 9.61 10.56 -19.49
CA LYS A 104 9.07 10.44 -20.87
C LYS A 104 7.60 10.05 -20.92
N SER A 105 6.98 9.72 -19.78
CA SER A 105 5.55 9.36 -19.70
C SER A 105 4.68 10.44 -20.30
N GLN A 106 3.65 10.01 -21.05
CA GLN A 106 2.68 10.92 -21.65
C GLN A 106 1.59 11.23 -20.62
N LEU A 107 1.32 12.50 -20.43
CA LEU A 107 0.25 13.02 -19.60
C LEU A 107 -0.78 13.70 -20.48
N THR A 108 -2.05 13.36 -20.30
CA THR A 108 -3.19 14.05 -20.91
C THR A 108 -4.15 14.47 -19.82
N VAL A 109 -4.31 15.77 -19.64
CA VAL A 109 -5.36 16.32 -18.78
C VAL A 109 -6.62 16.54 -19.61
N LEU A 110 -7.72 15.95 -19.14
CA LEU A 110 -9.05 16.08 -19.71
C LEU A 110 -9.91 16.89 -18.74
N ALA A 111 -10.10 18.17 -19.06
CA ALA A 111 -10.83 19.11 -18.23
C ALA A 111 -12.29 19.21 -18.67
N SER A 112 -13.21 19.31 -17.72
CA SER A 112 -14.65 19.57 -17.91
C SER A 112 -15.32 18.71 -18.98
N MET A 113 -14.95 17.43 -19.08
CA MET A 113 -15.46 16.51 -20.10
C MET A 113 -16.99 16.47 -20.17
N GLY A 114 -17.52 16.62 -21.38
CA GLY A 114 -18.96 16.67 -21.67
C GLY A 114 -19.62 18.02 -21.40
N GLY A 115 -18.87 19.03 -20.99
CA GLY A 115 -19.34 20.40 -20.79
C GLY A 115 -18.90 21.37 -21.89
N GLU A 116 -19.43 22.57 -21.87
CA GLU A 116 -19.10 23.64 -22.85
C GLU A 116 -17.62 24.06 -22.79
N ASN A 117 -16.98 23.92 -21.61
CA ASN A 117 -15.58 24.26 -21.39
C ASN A 117 -14.67 23.01 -21.44
N GLU A 118 -15.07 21.96 -22.17
CA GLU A 118 -14.23 20.78 -22.34
C GLU A 118 -12.89 21.18 -23.01
N ALA A 119 -11.77 20.79 -22.36
CA ALA A 119 -10.44 21.09 -22.87
C ALA A 119 -9.49 19.92 -22.65
N ARG A 120 -8.45 19.84 -23.51
CA ARG A 120 -7.42 18.79 -23.47
C ARG A 120 -6.03 19.42 -23.48
N PHE A 121 -5.15 18.91 -22.61
CA PHE A 121 -3.75 19.32 -22.52
C PHE A 121 -2.87 18.08 -22.57
N ASP A 122 -1.98 18.00 -23.55
CA ASP A 122 -1.08 16.87 -23.78
C ASP A 122 0.36 17.29 -23.55
N GLY A 123 1.16 16.49 -22.84
CA GLY A 123 2.56 16.78 -22.59
C GLY A 123 3.31 15.59 -21.99
N LYS A 124 4.63 15.74 -21.82
CA LYS A 124 5.45 14.75 -21.12
C LYS A 124 5.63 15.16 -19.67
N ALA A 125 5.88 14.18 -18.78
CA ALA A 125 6.10 14.44 -17.37
C ALA A 125 7.28 15.38 -17.13
N GLU A 126 8.42 15.14 -17.77
CA GLU A 126 9.66 15.92 -17.61
C GLU A 126 9.56 17.37 -18.10
N THR A 127 8.58 17.69 -18.96
CA THR A 127 8.36 19.01 -19.54
C THR A 127 7.02 19.60 -19.22
N TRP A 128 6.29 19.02 -18.24
CA TRP A 128 4.95 19.48 -17.88
C TRP A 128 4.97 20.87 -17.26
N GLN A 129 4.33 21.83 -17.90
CA GLN A 129 4.24 23.21 -17.43
C GLN A 129 2.88 23.87 -17.70
N TYR A 130 1.88 23.08 -18.05
CA TYR A 130 0.53 23.61 -18.29
C TYR A 130 -0.14 24.02 -16.97
N GLU A 131 -0.79 25.18 -17.00
CA GLU A 131 -1.82 25.53 -16.04
C GLU A 131 -3.14 24.95 -16.56
N VAL A 132 -3.79 24.15 -15.73
CA VAL A 132 -4.99 23.42 -16.13
C VAL A 132 -6.16 23.72 -15.21
N PRO A 133 -7.42 23.62 -15.69
CA PRO A 133 -8.60 23.79 -14.84
C PRO A 133 -8.62 22.78 -13.67
N ALA A 134 -9.16 23.19 -12.52
CA ALA A 134 -9.22 22.34 -11.32
C ALA A 134 -10.11 21.09 -11.50
N PHE A 135 -11.19 21.20 -12.29
CA PHE A 135 -12.07 20.07 -12.57
C PHE A 135 -11.55 19.27 -13.78
N ASN A 136 -10.72 18.27 -13.47
CA ASN A 136 -10.06 17.48 -14.50
C ASN A 136 -9.87 16.01 -14.10
N THR A 137 -9.62 15.18 -15.12
CA THR A 137 -9.18 13.80 -15.03
C THR A 137 -7.84 13.69 -15.76
N LEU A 138 -6.86 13.06 -15.14
CA LEU A 138 -5.53 12.86 -15.71
C LEU A 138 -5.42 11.44 -16.27
N ALA A 139 -5.05 11.33 -17.55
CA ALA A 139 -4.59 10.09 -18.17
C ALA A 139 -3.06 10.08 -18.23
N VAL A 140 -2.45 8.95 -17.84
CA VAL A 140 -1.00 8.76 -17.86
C VAL A 140 -0.68 7.47 -18.60
N GLU A 141 0.24 7.52 -19.56
CA GLU A 141 0.89 6.36 -20.15
C GLU A 141 2.33 6.32 -19.66
N CYS A 142 2.64 5.35 -18.78
CA CYS A 142 3.92 5.28 -18.11
C CYS A 142 5.01 4.75 -19.04
N ILE A 143 6.05 5.55 -19.29
CA ILE A 143 7.20 5.22 -20.14
C ILE A 143 8.47 5.28 -19.29
N ALA A 144 9.06 4.13 -19.03
CA ALA A 144 10.28 4.00 -18.23
C ALA A 144 11.52 4.36 -19.07
N ALA A 145 12.46 5.10 -18.48
CA ALA A 145 13.82 5.23 -18.97
C ALA A 145 14.64 3.97 -18.62
N LYS A 146 15.85 3.84 -19.15
CA LYS A 146 16.71 2.65 -18.89
C LYS A 146 17.11 2.53 -17.42
N ASP A 147 17.18 3.62 -16.71
CA ASP A 147 17.56 3.77 -15.30
C ASP A 147 16.36 4.00 -14.37
N ALA A 148 15.14 3.77 -14.88
CA ALA A 148 13.93 3.95 -14.08
C ALA A 148 13.90 3.04 -12.85
N ALA A 149 13.46 3.60 -11.72
CA ALA A 149 13.27 2.83 -10.50
C ALA A 149 12.08 1.88 -10.65
N MET A 150 12.38 0.59 -10.78
CA MET A 150 11.37 -0.46 -10.90
C MET A 150 10.85 -0.83 -9.52
N LEU A 151 9.60 -0.48 -9.22
CA LEU A 151 8.95 -0.71 -7.93
C LEU A 151 7.72 -1.63 -8.10
N PRO A 152 7.91 -2.94 -8.35
CA PRO A 152 6.80 -3.86 -8.49
C PRO A 152 5.97 -3.94 -7.20
N ARG A 153 4.72 -4.36 -7.30
CA ARG A 153 3.84 -4.50 -6.14
C ARG A 153 4.02 -5.83 -5.40
N VAL A 154 4.70 -6.79 -6.01
CA VAL A 154 5.09 -8.03 -5.35
C VAL A 154 6.13 -7.76 -4.26
N PRO A 155 6.14 -8.52 -3.15
CA PRO A 155 7.13 -8.38 -2.10
C PRO A 155 8.56 -8.64 -2.58
N GLY A 156 9.54 -7.97 -1.95
CA GLY A 156 10.95 -8.13 -2.25
C GLY A 156 11.60 -6.88 -2.86
N LEU A 157 11.13 -5.70 -2.50
CA LEU A 157 11.81 -4.45 -2.85
C LEU A 157 13.23 -4.43 -2.27
N ALA A 158 14.17 -3.82 -2.99
CA ALA A 158 15.56 -3.69 -2.56
C ALA A 158 15.66 -2.90 -1.23
N ASP A 159 16.61 -3.30 -0.37
CA ASP A 159 16.77 -2.70 0.97
C ASP A 159 17.13 -1.21 0.89
N GLU A 160 17.84 -0.80 -0.16
CA GLU A 160 18.28 0.57 -0.41
C GLU A 160 17.12 1.56 -0.66
N LEU A 161 15.93 1.06 -0.95
CA LEU A 161 14.72 1.86 -1.13
C LEU A 161 14.11 2.32 0.21
N PHE A 162 14.57 1.74 1.32
CA PHE A 162 14.06 2.05 2.64
C PHE A 162 15.08 2.85 3.46
N GLN A 163 14.65 3.98 4.00
CA GLN A 163 15.38 4.68 5.06
C GLN A 163 15.27 3.88 6.35
N GLY A 164 16.35 3.84 7.13
CA GLY A 164 16.36 3.11 8.41
C GLY A 164 17.72 3.15 9.09
N ASP A 165 17.79 2.59 10.30
CA ASP A 165 19.00 2.47 11.12
C ASP A 165 19.81 1.17 10.85
N GLY A 166 19.48 0.46 9.76
CA GLY A 166 20.13 -0.79 9.37
C GLY A 166 19.53 -2.06 9.97
N THR A 167 18.61 -1.95 10.94
CA THR A 167 18.02 -3.10 11.65
C THR A 167 16.71 -3.62 11.04
N MET A 168 16.44 -3.32 9.79
CA MET A 168 15.23 -3.77 9.09
C MET A 168 15.26 -5.24 8.72
N THR A 169 14.09 -5.86 8.56
CA THR A 169 13.94 -7.17 7.92
C THR A 169 14.45 -7.11 6.48
N LYS A 170 15.49 -7.88 6.16
CA LYS A 170 16.17 -7.83 4.87
C LYS A 170 15.31 -8.39 3.74
N GLN A 171 15.59 -7.97 2.50
CA GLN A 171 14.78 -8.21 1.30
C GLN A 171 14.27 -9.64 1.17
N GLU A 172 15.14 -10.65 1.25
CA GLU A 172 14.78 -12.04 1.04
C GLU A 172 13.88 -12.57 2.18
N ILE A 173 14.19 -12.18 3.42
CA ILE A 173 13.39 -12.54 4.61
C ILE A 173 12.04 -11.80 4.58
N ARG A 174 12.04 -10.53 4.19
CA ARG A 174 10.83 -9.71 4.07
C ARG A 174 9.89 -10.28 3.02
N ALA A 175 10.42 -10.66 1.85
CA ALA A 175 9.64 -11.29 0.80
C ALA A 175 8.95 -12.57 1.27
N THR A 176 9.67 -13.46 1.97
CA THR A 176 9.08 -14.70 2.52
C THR A 176 8.07 -14.40 3.62
N SER A 177 8.34 -13.42 4.49
CA SER A 177 7.42 -13.01 5.55
C SER A 177 6.09 -12.50 4.98
N VAL A 178 6.15 -11.57 4.02
CA VAL A 178 4.94 -11.02 3.39
C VAL A 178 4.19 -12.09 2.60
N ALA A 179 4.90 -13.00 1.91
CA ALA A 179 4.26 -14.12 1.20
C ALA A 179 3.48 -15.04 2.16
N LYS A 180 4.03 -15.36 3.36
CA LYS A 180 3.36 -16.17 4.39
C LYS A 180 2.19 -15.43 5.05
N LEU A 181 2.26 -14.11 5.18
CA LEU A 181 1.15 -13.28 5.66
C LEU A 181 -0.02 -13.26 4.68
N MET A 182 0.21 -13.48 3.38
CA MET A 182 -0.78 -13.52 2.30
C MET A 182 -1.65 -12.25 2.21
N PRO A 183 -1.11 -11.13 1.73
CA PRO A 183 -1.86 -9.90 1.56
C PRO A 183 -3.11 -10.08 0.72
N MET A 184 -4.25 -9.67 1.23
CA MET A 184 -5.54 -9.72 0.54
C MET A 184 -6.16 -8.33 0.44
N ARG A 185 -7.07 -8.15 -0.52
CA ARG A 185 -7.78 -6.89 -0.72
C ARG A 185 -8.49 -6.43 0.55
N GLY A 186 -8.15 -5.24 1.05
CA GLY A 186 -8.78 -4.62 2.22
C GLY A 186 -8.36 -5.20 3.56
N ALA A 187 -7.50 -6.22 3.59
CA ALA A 187 -7.03 -6.86 4.82
C ALA A 187 -6.16 -5.90 5.65
N LEU A 188 -6.23 -6.05 6.98
CA LEU A 188 -5.48 -5.28 7.96
C LEU A 188 -4.32 -6.11 8.52
N LEU A 189 -3.11 -5.55 8.46
CA LEU A 189 -1.91 -6.07 9.12
C LEU A 189 -1.64 -5.29 10.42
N TRP A 190 -1.27 -6.00 11.49
CA TRP A 190 -0.47 -5.43 12.57
C TRP A 190 1.00 -5.77 12.34
N ASP A 191 1.85 -4.74 12.24
CA ASP A 191 3.30 -4.87 12.13
C ASP A 191 3.92 -4.50 13.48
N VAL A 192 4.16 -5.53 14.32
CA VAL A 192 4.63 -5.38 15.71
C VAL A 192 6.16 -5.27 15.75
N GLY A 193 6.64 -4.15 16.29
CA GLY A 193 8.05 -3.78 16.21
C GLY A 193 8.42 -3.41 14.77
N CYS A 194 7.62 -2.54 14.14
CA CYS A 194 7.68 -2.31 12.70
C CYS A 194 8.98 -1.65 12.22
N GLY A 195 9.78 -1.06 13.13
CA GLY A 195 11.02 -0.39 12.78
C GLY A 195 10.81 0.69 11.72
N CYS A 196 11.48 0.56 10.59
CA CYS A 196 11.31 1.47 9.44
C CYS A 196 10.06 1.18 8.58
N GLY A 197 9.18 0.29 8.99
CA GLY A 197 7.90 -0.02 8.34
C GLY A 197 8.02 -0.87 7.08
N SER A 198 9.14 -1.52 6.83
CA SER A 198 9.40 -2.19 5.55
C SER A 198 8.41 -3.33 5.24
N VAL A 199 7.98 -4.10 6.25
CA VAL A 199 6.98 -5.18 6.09
C VAL A 199 5.60 -4.59 5.85
N ALA A 200 5.18 -3.61 6.66
CA ALA A 200 3.90 -2.92 6.49
C ALA A 200 3.78 -2.26 5.11
N VAL A 201 4.83 -1.60 4.63
CA VAL A 201 4.87 -0.96 3.31
C VAL A 201 4.68 -2.01 2.20
N GLU A 202 5.43 -3.09 2.20
CA GLU A 202 5.28 -4.13 1.18
C GLU A 202 3.93 -4.85 1.26
N TRP A 203 3.39 -5.09 2.47
CA TRP A 203 2.04 -5.60 2.66
C TRP A 203 0.98 -4.71 1.99
N MET A 204 1.02 -3.40 2.27
CA MET A 204 0.04 -2.45 1.71
C MET A 204 0.17 -2.29 0.20
N ARG A 205 1.39 -2.44 -0.35
CA ARG A 205 1.63 -2.42 -1.79
C ARG A 205 1.12 -3.67 -2.49
N ALA A 206 1.25 -4.84 -1.86
CA ALA A 206 0.96 -6.12 -2.47
C ALA A 206 -0.52 -6.31 -2.81
N ALA A 207 -1.45 -5.72 -2.04
CA ALA A 207 -2.88 -5.89 -2.28
C ALA A 207 -3.64 -4.55 -2.26
N ARG A 208 -4.64 -4.42 -3.15
CA ARG A 208 -5.48 -3.21 -3.21
C ARG A 208 -6.22 -2.99 -1.89
N TYR A 209 -6.16 -1.75 -1.39
CA TYR A 209 -6.84 -1.32 -0.15
C TYR A 209 -6.36 -2.05 1.11
N ALA A 210 -5.29 -2.84 1.05
CA ALA A 210 -4.66 -3.39 2.23
C ALA A 210 -4.24 -2.24 3.16
N ARG A 211 -4.44 -2.44 4.46
CA ARG A 211 -4.12 -1.48 5.53
C ARG A 211 -3.08 -2.09 6.44
N ALA A 212 -2.32 -1.24 7.13
CA ALA A 212 -1.41 -1.69 8.17
C ALA A 212 -1.40 -0.69 9.32
N ILE A 213 -1.22 -1.22 10.53
CA ILE A 213 -0.91 -0.49 11.75
C ILE A 213 0.47 -0.96 12.20
N GLY A 214 1.46 -0.06 12.15
CA GLY A 214 2.81 -0.32 12.66
C GLY A 214 2.93 0.13 14.11
N ILE A 215 3.40 -0.75 14.99
CA ILE A 215 3.63 -0.45 16.39
C ILE A 215 5.14 -0.34 16.63
N GLU A 216 5.63 0.83 17.04
CA GLU A 216 7.06 1.10 17.23
C GLU A 216 7.25 2.18 18.31
N PRO A 217 7.93 1.89 19.43
CA PRO A 217 8.12 2.87 20.51
C PRO A 217 9.12 3.99 20.15
N ARG A 218 10.06 3.75 19.23
CA ARG A 218 11.10 4.72 18.89
C ARG A 218 10.61 5.75 17.87
N ALA A 219 10.64 7.03 18.22
CA ALA A 219 10.18 8.13 17.38
C ALA A 219 10.98 8.26 16.07
N ASP A 220 12.31 8.05 16.09
CA ASP A 220 13.16 8.08 14.92
C ASP A 220 12.77 6.99 13.91
N ARG A 221 12.46 5.78 14.37
CA ARG A 221 12.02 4.67 13.52
C ARG A 221 10.62 4.92 12.94
N ARG A 222 9.69 5.47 13.74
CA ARG A 222 8.38 5.89 13.20
C ARG A 222 8.52 6.95 12.10
N THR A 223 9.48 7.87 12.24
CA THR A 223 9.80 8.85 11.20
C THR A 223 10.28 8.16 9.93
N TYR A 224 11.19 7.18 10.02
CA TYR A 224 11.59 6.38 8.85
C TYR A 224 10.39 5.67 8.22
N ALA A 225 9.54 5.03 9.03
CA ALA A 225 8.37 4.32 8.53
C ALA A 225 7.39 5.24 7.78
N ALA A 226 7.13 6.44 8.31
CA ALA A 226 6.29 7.43 7.66
C ALA A 226 6.88 7.91 6.32
N ASN A 227 8.19 8.21 6.29
CA ASN A 227 8.88 8.61 5.07
C ASN A 227 8.89 7.50 4.01
N ASN A 228 9.15 6.26 4.41
CA ASN A 228 9.11 5.10 3.52
C ASN A 228 7.70 4.87 2.97
N ALA A 229 6.68 5.02 3.79
CA ALA A 229 5.30 4.89 3.35
C ALA A 229 4.92 5.93 2.28
N LEU A 230 5.33 7.19 2.46
CA LEU A 230 5.15 8.25 1.46
C LEU A 230 5.93 7.94 0.18
N ALA A 231 7.24 7.68 0.30
CA ALA A 231 8.12 7.47 -0.84
C ALA A 231 7.74 6.25 -1.69
N LEU A 232 7.15 5.22 -1.06
CA LEU A 232 6.77 3.96 -1.71
C LEU A 232 5.26 3.84 -2.00
N GLY A 233 4.50 4.92 -1.84
CA GLY A 233 3.12 5.02 -2.33
C GLY A 233 2.05 4.36 -1.46
N VAL A 234 2.30 4.26 -0.15
CA VAL A 234 1.32 3.78 0.85
C VAL A 234 1.15 4.77 2.01
N PRO A 235 0.82 6.05 1.73
CA PRO A 235 0.82 7.15 2.69
C PRO A 235 -0.19 6.99 3.85
N LYS A 236 -1.00 5.94 3.82
CA LYS A 236 -2.01 5.63 4.85
C LYS A 236 -1.55 4.61 5.87
N LEU A 237 -0.25 4.32 5.95
CA LEU A 237 0.30 3.53 7.03
C LEU A 237 0.03 4.24 8.36
N GLU A 238 -0.69 3.56 9.26
CA GLU A 238 -0.94 4.06 10.61
C GLU A 238 0.22 3.66 11.52
N LEU A 239 0.71 4.59 12.35
CA LEU A 239 1.84 4.36 13.24
C LEU A 239 1.44 4.66 14.67
N ILE A 240 1.62 3.67 15.55
CA ILE A 240 1.31 3.76 16.98
C ILE A 240 2.60 3.87 17.78
N ASP A 241 2.65 4.89 18.65
CA ASP A 241 3.70 5.05 19.65
C ASP A 241 3.38 4.19 20.87
N GLY A 242 4.24 3.25 21.18
CA GLY A 242 4.06 2.45 22.39
C GLY A 242 4.77 1.12 22.38
N PHE A 243 4.83 0.54 23.56
CA PHE A 243 5.37 -0.78 23.80
C PHE A 243 4.26 -1.83 23.78
N VAL A 244 4.57 -2.98 23.18
CA VAL A 244 3.68 -4.15 23.24
C VAL A 244 3.82 -4.86 24.59
N PRO A 245 2.75 -5.50 25.11
CA PRO A 245 1.45 -5.67 24.52
C PRO A 245 0.48 -4.48 24.69
N SER A 246 0.75 -3.51 25.58
CA SER A 246 -0.20 -2.43 25.94
C SER A 246 -0.65 -1.56 24.76
N ALA A 247 0.24 -1.32 23.79
CA ALA A 247 -0.06 -0.54 22.58
C ALA A 247 -1.03 -1.24 21.62
N LEU A 248 -1.39 -2.52 21.86
CA LEU A 248 -2.34 -3.27 21.04
C LEU A 248 -3.80 -3.09 21.49
N ASN A 249 -4.01 -2.49 22.67
CA ASN A 249 -5.35 -2.28 23.20
C ASN A 249 -6.15 -1.36 22.29
N ASP A 250 -7.45 -1.65 22.15
CA ASP A 250 -8.42 -0.85 21.39
C ASP A 250 -8.14 -0.74 19.87
N LEU A 251 -7.16 -1.47 19.33
CA LEU A 251 -6.93 -1.53 17.91
C LEU A 251 -7.98 -2.43 17.23
N GLU A 252 -8.32 -2.10 15.97
CA GLU A 252 -9.16 -2.95 15.13
C GLU A 252 -8.51 -4.33 14.95
N SER A 253 -9.27 -5.42 15.17
CA SER A 253 -8.79 -6.80 15.00
C SER A 253 -8.19 -7.03 13.61
N PRO A 254 -6.95 -7.54 13.50
CA PRO A 254 -6.24 -7.69 12.23
C PRO A 254 -6.58 -9.00 11.53
N ASP A 255 -6.36 -9.01 10.21
CA ASP A 255 -6.43 -10.21 9.37
C ASP A 255 -5.06 -10.93 9.32
N ALA A 256 -3.98 -10.17 9.58
CA ALA A 256 -2.62 -10.71 9.67
C ALA A 256 -1.81 -9.97 10.74
N ILE A 257 -0.83 -10.67 11.33
CA ILE A 257 0.10 -10.10 12.30
C ILE A 257 1.51 -10.52 11.93
N PHE A 258 2.41 -9.55 11.87
CA PHE A 258 3.84 -9.77 11.80
C PHE A 258 4.49 -9.34 13.12
N ILE A 259 5.32 -10.19 13.72
CA ILE A 259 6.13 -9.85 14.89
C ILE A 259 7.60 -9.86 14.47
N GLY A 260 8.14 -8.66 14.23
CA GLY A 260 9.54 -8.43 13.86
C GLY A 260 10.43 -8.01 15.04
N GLY A 261 9.80 -7.60 16.14
CA GLY A 261 10.46 -7.18 17.39
C GLY A 261 9.48 -7.17 18.55
N GLY A 262 10.00 -7.17 19.80
CA GLY A 262 9.17 -7.17 21.00
C GLY A 262 8.44 -8.50 21.28
N LEU A 263 8.97 -9.62 20.80
CA LEU A 263 8.40 -10.94 21.08
C LEU A 263 8.53 -11.29 22.55
N SER A 264 7.40 -11.51 23.19
CA SER A 264 7.26 -12.15 24.51
C SER A 264 6.03 -13.06 24.49
N ILE A 265 5.84 -13.86 25.53
CA ILE A 265 4.65 -14.71 25.66
C ILE A 265 3.39 -13.84 25.71
N GLU A 266 3.42 -12.76 26.48
CA GLU A 266 2.32 -11.82 26.66
C GLU A 266 1.99 -11.09 25.33
N THR A 267 3.02 -10.66 24.59
CA THR A 267 2.83 -10.07 23.25
C THR A 267 2.17 -11.06 22.28
N PHE A 268 2.66 -12.30 22.28
CA PHE A 268 2.06 -13.33 21.42
C PHE A 268 0.60 -13.61 21.79
N GLU A 269 0.29 -13.79 23.09
CA GLU A 269 -1.06 -14.08 23.54
C GLU A 269 -2.04 -12.93 23.21
N ALA A 270 -1.63 -11.68 23.40
CA ALA A 270 -2.42 -10.51 23.01
C ALA A 270 -2.67 -10.49 21.48
N CYS A 271 -1.64 -10.69 20.68
CA CYS A 271 -1.73 -10.78 19.22
C CYS A 271 -2.64 -11.93 18.78
N TRP A 272 -2.45 -13.12 19.36
CA TRP A 272 -3.23 -14.31 19.00
C TRP A 272 -4.70 -14.15 19.37
N SER A 273 -4.99 -13.54 20.51
CA SER A 273 -6.38 -13.25 20.91
C SER A 273 -7.07 -12.30 19.92
N ALA A 274 -6.40 -11.22 19.53
CA ALA A 274 -6.95 -10.19 18.64
C ALA A 274 -7.09 -10.63 17.18
N LEU A 275 -6.25 -11.57 16.72
CA LEU A 275 -6.23 -12.05 15.34
C LEU A 275 -7.59 -12.66 14.96
N ARG A 276 -8.12 -12.26 13.80
CA ARG A 276 -9.40 -12.82 13.28
C ARG A 276 -9.29 -14.31 12.96
N PRO A 277 -10.42 -15.05 12.96
CA PRO A 277 -10.47 -16.42 12.40
C PRO A 277 -9.93 -16.43 10.96
N LEU A 278 -9.17 -17.48 10.61
CA LEU A 278 -8.41 -17.62 9.36
C LEU A 278 -7.28 -16.61 9.17
N GLY A 279 -7.07 -15.72 10.14
CA GLY A 279 -5.96 -14.77 10.16
C GLY A 279 -4.60 -15.48 10.27
N ARG A 280 -3.55 -14.80 9.82
CA ARG A 280 -2.19 -15.33 9.75
C ARG A 280 -1.27 -14.58 10.69
N LEU A 281 -0.42 -15.33 11.38
CA LEU A 281 0.62 -14.77 12.23
C LEU A 281 1.97 -15.27 11.74
N VAL A 282 2.92 -14.34 11.56
CA VAL A 282 4.32 -14.64 11.20
C VAL A 282 5.24 -13.97 12.21
N VAL A 283 6.19 -14.74 12.74
CA VAL A 283 7.20 -14.27 13.69
C VAL A 283 8.58 -14.53 13.12
N ASN A 284 9.46 -13.55 13.19
CA ASN A 284 10.88 -13.71 12.87
C ASN A 284 11.72 -13.53 14.14
N ALA A 285 12.56 -14.52 14.47
CA ALA A 285 13.51 -14.48 15.56
C ALA A 285 14.94 -14.57 15.03
N VAL A 286 15.80 -13.67 15.52
CA VAL A 286 17.24 -13.59 15.18
C VAL A 286 18.15 -13.72 16.38
N THR A 287 17.62 -13.59 17.62
CA THR A 287 18.35 -13.78 18.87
C THR A 287 17.98 -15.10 19.53
N LEU A 288 18.89 -15.65 20.34
CA LEU A 288 18.66 -16.91 21.04
C LEU A 288 17.46 -16.81 22.02
N GLU A 289 17.30 -15.67 22.68
CA GLU A 289 16.19 -15.42 23.60
C GLU A 289 14.84 -15.44 22.88
N SER A 290 14.75 -14.74 21.76
CA SER A 290 13.52 -14.75 20.93
C SER A 290 13.26 -16.12 20.33
N GLU A 291 14.30 -16.84 19.92
CA GLU A 291 14.18 -18.19 19.38
C GLU A 291 13.69 -19.18 20.46
N GLN A 292 14.18 -19.07 21.68
CA GLN A 292 13.71 -19.90 22.80
C GLN A 292 12.21 -19.71 23.06
N ILE A 293 11.74 -18.46 23.10
CA ILE A 293 10.30 -18.15 23.25
C ILE A 293 9.52 -18.76 22.09
N LEU A 294 9.98 -18.56 20.87
CA LEU A 294 9.34 -19.05 19.66
C LEU A 294 9.23 -20.58 19.63
N LEU A 295 10.28 -21.31 20.02
CA LEU A 295 10.28 -22.77 20.09
C LEU A 295 9.28 -23.31 21.12
N ASN A 296 9.16 -22.64 22.27
CA ASN A 296 8.15 -23.00 23.30
C ASN A 296 6.72 -22.78 22.77
N LEU A 297 6.48 -21.67 22.06
CA LEU A 297 5.21 -21.39 21.44
C LEU A 297 4.90 -22.38 20.31
N TYR A 298 5.89 -22.71 19.48
CA TYR A 298 5.75 -23.73 18.44
C TYR A 298 5.38 -25.09 19.00
N ALA A 299 6.00 -25.51 20.10
CA ALA A 299 5.66 -26.76 20.77
C ALA A 299 4.20 -26.81 21.26
N LYS A 300 3.63 -25.66 21.66
CA LYS A 300 2.25 -25.54 22.15
C LYS A 300 1.21 -25.42 21.03
N TYR A 301 1.50 -24.61 19.99
CA TYR A 301 0.54 -24.21 18.96
C TYR A 301 0.75 -24.90 17.60
N GLY A 302 1.87 -25.58 17.39
CA GLY A 302 2.24 -26.16 16.09
C GLY A 302 2.54 -25.07 15.05
N GLY A 303 2.13 -25.31 13.82
CA GLY A 303 2.34 -24.42 12.70
C GLY A 303 3.56 -24.80 11.84
N ASP A 304 4.03 -23.88 11.02
CA ASP A 304 5.16 -24.07 10.12
C ASP A 304 6.39 -23.30 10.62
N LEU A 305 7.46 -24.03 10.96
CA LEU A 305 8.69 -23.49 11.51
C LEU A 305 9.84 -23.75 10.52
N VAL A 306 10.49 -22.69 10.07
CA VAL A 306 11.62 -22.76 9.13
C VAL A 306 12.81 -21.94 9.61
N ARG A 307 14.02 -22.39 9.29
CA ARG A 307 15.23 -21.61 9.47
C ARG A 307 15.74 -21.17 8.10
N ILE A 308 15.94 -19.86 7.91
CA ILE A 308 16.36 -19.26 6.66
C ILE A 308 17.77 -18.73 6.84
N GLN A 309 18.68 -19.17 5.97
CA GLN A 309 20.07 -18.72 5.91
C GLN A 309 20.35 -18.12 4.54
N ILE A 310 20.83 -16.88 4.55
CA ILE A 310 21.14 -16.13 3.33
C ILE A 310 22.62 -15.79 3.34
N SER A 311 23.28 -15.95 2.20
CA SER A 311 24.64 -15.46 1.96
C SER A 311 24.63 -14.57 0.74
N LYS A 312 25.22 -13.39 0.86
CA LYS A 312 25.38 -12.44 -0.27
C LYS A 312 26.81 -12.43 -0.76
N ALA A 313 27.00 -12.36 -2.07
CA ALA A 313 28.31 -12.19 -2.67
C ALA A 313 28.83 -10.78 -2.39
N ASN A 314 29.98 -10.66 -1.75
CA ASN A 314 30.62 -9.40 -1.42
C ASN A 314 32.09 -9.40 -1.84
N SER A 315 32.62 -8.22 -2.17
CA SER A 315 34.04 -8.05 -2.50
C SER A 315 34.91 -8.33 -1.30
N ILE A 316 35.95 -9.12 -1.49
CA ILE A 316 37.04 -9.39 -0.56
C ILE A 316 38.34 -8.95 -1.25
N GLY A 317 38.67 -7.67 -1.15
CA GLY A 317 39.75 -7.09 -1.92
C GLY A 317 39.47 -7.13 -3.43
N LYS A 318 40.29 -7.91 -4.18
CA LYS A 318 40.15 -8.06 -5.66
C LYS A 318 39.28 -9.27 -6.07
N VAL A 319 38.78 -10.06 -5.15
CA VAL A 319 37.98 -11.27 -5.39
C VAL A 319 36.61 -11.14 -4.70
N THR A 320 35.69 -12.03 -5.05
CA THR A 320 34.34 -12.08 -4.48
C THR A 320 34.17 -13.33 -3.62
N GLY A 321 33.54 -13.18 -2.48
CA GLY A 321 33.23 -14.29 -1.57
C GLY A 321 31.83 -14.20 -0.99
N TRP A 322 31.37 -15.30 -0.38
CA TRP A 322 30.07 -15.34 0.29
C TRP A 322 30.18 -14.77 1.70
N ARG A 323 29.32 -13.78 2.01
CA ARG A 323 29.16 -13.24 3.35
C ARG A 323 27.80 -13.70 3.90
N PRO A 324 27.77 -14.57 4.94
CA PRO A 324 26.52 -14.99 5.55
C PRO A 324 25.87 -13.85 6.33
N SER A 325 24.56 -13.75 6.22
CA SER A 325 23.71 -12.94 7.12
C SER A 325 23.38 -13.75 8.37
N MET A 326 22.90 -13.08 9.43
CA MET A 326 22.36 -13.78 10.59
C MET A 326 21.21 -14.69 10.18
N PRO A 327 21.21 -15.97 10.59
CA PRO A 327 20.07 -16.85 10.35
C PRO A 327 18.79 -16.31 11.00
N VAL A 328 17.66 -16.52 10.34
CA VAL A 328 16.34 -16.15 10.86
C VAL A 328 15.53 -17.41 11.09
N THR A 329 15.04 -17.60 12.31
CA THR A 329 14.03 -18.61 12.60
C THR A 329 12.67 -17.96 12.39
N GLN A 330 11.93 -18.43 11.38
CA GLN A 330 10.61 -17.92 11.01
C GLN A 330 9.54 -18.94 11.35
N TRP A 331 8.53 -18.49 12.08
CA TRP A 331 7.38 -19.29 12.45
C TRP A 331 6.10 -18.69 11.91
N SER A 332 5.23 -19.51 11.35
CA SER A 332 3.94 -19.06 10.83
C SER A 332 2.78 -19.93 11.26
N LEU A 333 1.66 -19.30 11.56
CA LEU A 333 0.41 -19.87 12.04
C LEU A 333 -0.79 -19.35 11.28
N VAL A 334 -1.85 -20.19 11.22
CA VAL A 334 -3.20 -19.78 10.81
C VAL A 334 -4.14 -20.03 11.97
N LYS A 335 -4.90 -19.01 12.38
CA LYS A 335 -5.92 -19.13 13.43
C LYS A 335 -7.16 -19.82 12.85
N ARG A 336 -7.41 -21.03 13.31
CA ARG A 336 -8.59 -21.83 12.90
C ARG A 336 -9.73 -21.62 13.88
#